data_ad518df24a80625bfe76e966da9ac8d6
#
_entry.id   ad518df24a80625bfe76e966da9ac8d6
#
_cell.length_a   1.000
_cell.length_b   1.000
_cell.length_c   1.000
_cell.angle_alpha   90.00
_cell.angle_beta   90.00
_cell.angle_gamma   90.00
#
_symmetry.space_group_name_H-M   'P 1'
#
loop_
_entity.id
_entity.type
_entity.pdbx_description
1 polymer ?
#
loop_
_entity_poly.entity_id
_entity_poly.type
_entity_poly.pdbx_seq_one_letter_code
_entity_poly.pdbx_strand_id
1 'polypeptide(L)'
;MKIDYKETTTDLLARINIHEKYGARNIDEWMLETLPLKEGMRILDVGCGAGKQCFAYNETLHGHAAIIGGDVSEELLHAAREENKRRGAQITFTELDFNKPFSFEKDFFDLVSCCFAIYYAENITFTIKEMHRVLKPGGHLFTTGPMPENKKVFYEIIQEATGKKIPP
;
A
#
# COMPACT_ATOMS: atom_id res chain seq x y z
N MET A 1 -10.32 8.77 -17.09
CA MET A 1 -10.48 7.34 -17.45
C MET A 1 -10.70 6.60 -16.15
N LYS A 2 -11.89 6.03 -15.92
CA LYS A 2 -12.11 5.21 -14.70
C LYS A 2 -11.24 3.98 -14.82
N ILE A 3 -10.28 3.83 -13.93
CA ILE A 3 -9.52 2.58 -13.81
C ILE A 3 -10.44 1.63 -13.08
N ASP A 4 -11.02 0.67 -13.81
CA ASP A 4 -11.83 -0.41 -13.24
C ASP A 4 -10.86 -1.41 -12.59
N TYR A 5 -10.76 -1.33 -11.26
CA TYR A 5 -9.90 -2.23 -10.50
C TYR A 5 -10.52 -3.63 -10.48
N LYS A 6 -10.08 -4.47 -11.40
CA LYS A 6 -10.51 -5.88 -11.52
C LYS A 6 -9.41 -6.87 -11.15
N GLU A 7 -8.40 -6.43 -10.41
CA GLU A 7 -7.32 -7.32 -10.00
C GLU A 7 -7.85 -8.30 -8.94
N THR A 8 -7.71 -9.58 -9.24
CA THR A 8 -8.01 -10.64 -8.29
C THR A 8 -6.86 -10.81 -7.29
N THR A 9 -7.14 -11.49 -6.17
CA THR A 9 -6.09 -11.89 -5.20
C THR A 9 -4.96 -12.66 -5.88
N THR A 10 -5.29 -13.51 -6.86
CA THR A 10 -4.31 -14.30 -7.63
C THR A 10 -3.41 -13.40 -8.47
N ASP A 11 -3.95 -12.39 -9.15
CA ASP A 11 -3.18 -11.45 -9.97
C ASP A 11 -2.25 -10.60 -9.10
N LEU A 12 -2.74 -10.13 -7.96
CA LEU A 12 -1.93 -9.38 -7.00
C LEU A 12 -0.76 -10.21 -6.48
N LEU A 13 -1.01 -11.45 -6.06
CA LEU A 13 0.03 -12.36 -5.56
C LEU A 13 1.05 -12.71 -6.65
N ALA A 14 0.61 -12.92 -7.90
CA ALA A 14 1.51 -13.17 -9.02
C ALA A 14 2.47 -12.00 -9.25
N ARG A 15 1.97 -10.74 -9.18
CA ARG A 15 2.80 -9.53 -9.28
C ARG A 15 3.82 -9.41 -8.15
N ILE A 16 3.40 -9.65 -6.92
CA ILE A 16 4.27 -9.63 -5.75
C ILE A 16 5.41 -10.65 -5.92
N ASN A 17 5.08 -11.88 -6.29
CA ASN A 17 6.06 -12.96 -6.49
C ASN A 17 7.11 -12.65 -7.58
N ILE A 18 6.71 -11.95 -8.67
CA ILE A 18 7.64 -11.53 -9.72
C ILE A 18 8.69 -10.55 -9.14
N HIS A 19 8.25 -9.58 -8.35
CA HIS A 19 9.16 -8.61 -7.73
C HIS A 19 10.09 -9.27 -6.70
N GLU A 20 9.59 -10.20 -5.91
CA GLU A 20 10.41 -10.95 -4.95
C GLU A 20 11.46 -11.83 -5.64
N LYS A 21 11.09 -12.48 -6.76
CA LYS A 21 11.96 -13.41 -7.47
C LYS A 21 13.04 -12.74 -8.33
N TYR A 22 12.74 -11.58 -8.91
CA TYR A 22 13.59 -10.92 -9.91
C TYR A 22 14.07 -9.53 -9.50
N GLY A 23 13.63 -9.00 -8.37
CA GLY A 23 14.09 -7.71 -7.85
C GLY A 23 15.55 -7.78 -7.41
N ALA A 24 16.34 -6.77 -7.75
CA ALA A 24 17.74 -6.66 -7.32
C ALA A 24 17.87 -6.32 -5.82
N ARG A 25 16.81 -5.80 -5.20
CA ARG A 25 16.69 -5.49 -3.77
C ARG A 25 15.28 -5.83 -3.31
N ASN A 26 15.16 -6.36 -2.10
CA ASN A 26 13.86 -6.56 -1.48
C ASN A 26 13.23 -5.19 -1.16
N ILE A 27 12.14 -4.87 -1.86
CA ILE A 27 11.47 -3.58 -1.70
C ILE A 27 10.80 -3.44 -0.33
N ASP A 28 10.34 -4.55 0.25
CA ASP A 28 9.68 -4.53 1.55
C ASP A 28 10.69 -4.20 2.65
N GLU A 29 11.87 -4.82 2.62
CA GLU A 29 12.98 -4.50 3.53
C GLU A 29 13.38 -3.03 3.41
N TRP A 30 13.55 -2.53 2.19
CA TRP A 30 13.88 -1.14 1.96
C TRP A 30 12.81 -0.18 2.49
N MET A 31 11.52 -0.50 2.32
CA MET A 31 10.43 0.30 2.86
C MET A 31 10.48 0.37 4.38
N LEU A 32 10.70 -0.77 5.04
CA LEU A 32 10.80 -0.85 6.51
C LEU A 32 12.03 -0.08 7.05
N GLU A 33 13.18 -0.19 6.39
CA GLU A 33 14.41 0.54 6.75
C GLU A 33 14.26 2.06 6.60
N THR A 34 13.44 2.50 5.64
CA THR A 34 13.21 3.93 5.37
C THR A 34 12.28 4.58 6.39
N LEU A 35 11.40 3.79 7.02
CA LEU A 35 10.39 4.28 7.92
C LEU A 35 10.91 4.40 9.36
N PRO A 36 10.61 5.49 10.08
CA PRO A 36 11.02 5.66 11.47
C PRO A 36 10.08 4.91 12.43
N LEU A 37 9.95 3.60 12.22
CA LEU A 37 9.06 2.74 13.01
C LEU A 37 9.46 2.69 14.47
N LYS A 38 8.48 2.79 15.37
CA LYS A 38 8.67 2.71 16.83
C LYS A 38 7.50 1.97 17.47
N GLU A 39 7.78 1.21 18.52
CA GLU A 39 6.74 0.60 19.33
C GLU A 39 5.76 1.63 19.88
N GLY A 40 4.53 1.23 20.07
CA GLY A 40 3.43 2.09 20.52
C GLY A 40 2.81 3.00 19.45
N MET A 41 3.32 2.99 18.23
CA MET A 41 2.73 3.77 17.12
C MET A 41 1.31 3.31 16.79
N ARG A 42 0.49 4.28 16.33
CA ARG A 42 -0.75 4.03 15.60
C ARG A 42 -0.48 4.18 14.11
N ILE A 43 -0.71 3.13 13.35
CA ILE A 43 -0.39 3.06 11.92
C ILE A 43 -1.67 2.80 11.13
N LEU A 44 -1.88 3.58 10.07
CA LEU A 44 -2.92 3.34 9.06
C LEU A 44 -2.24 2.98 7.73
N ASP A 45 -2.60 1.85 7.16
CA ASP A 45 -2.22 1.47 5.79
C ASP A 45 -3.43 1.56 4.87
N VAL A 46 -3.39 2.53 3.95
CA VAL A 46 -4.48 2.88 3.02
C VAL A 46 -4.30 2.12 1.71
N GLY A 47 -5.30 1.35 1.31
CA GLY A 47 -5.20 0.41 0.19
C GLY A 47 -4.31 -0.79 0.57
N CYS A 48 -4.57 -1.37 1.74
CA CYS A 48 -3.73 -2.42 2.33
C CYS A 48 -3.78 -3.77 1.59
N GLY A 49 -4.77 -3.97 0.71
CA GLY A 49 -4.99 -5.24 0.04
C GLY A 49 -5.13 -6.41 1.01
N ALA A 50 -4.41 -7.50 0.77
CA ALA A 50 -4.36 -8.67 1.66
C ALA A 50 -3.47 -8.46 2.92
N GLY A 51 -3.09 -7.23 3.24
CA GLY A 51 -2.43 -6.85 4.49
C GLY A 51 -0.91 -7.07 4.53
N LYS A 52 -0.24 -7.29 3.39
CA LYS A 52 1.20 -7.58 3.34
C LYS A 52 2.01 -6.56 4.15
N GLN A 53 1.80 -5.27 3.91
CA GLN A 53 2.52 -4.20 4.60
C GLN A 53 2.15 -4.11 6.09
N CYS A 54 0.88 -4.32 6.43
CA CYS A 54 0.43 -4.35 7.82
C CYS A 54 1.12 -5.46 8.62
N PHE A 55 1.28 -6.66 8.04
CA PHE A 55 2.00 -7.76 8.69
C PHE A 55 3.48 -7.44 8.85
N ALA A 56 4.12 -6.83 7.85
CA ALA A 56 5.51 -6.42 7.95
C ALA A 56 5.74 -5.40 9.08
N TYR A 57 4.85 -4.41 9.23
CA TYR A 57 4.89 -3.49 10.37
C TYR A 57 4.71 -4.22 11.70
N ASN A 58 3.74 -5.13 11.79
CA ASN A 58 3.47 -5.89 13.02
C ASN A 58 4.67 -6.74 13.44
N GLU A 59 5.33 -7.40 12.49
CA GLU A 59 6.53 -8.21 12.75
C GLU A 59 7.71 -7.33 13.18
N THR A 60 7.98 -6.22 12.46
CA THR A 60 9.05 -5.28 12.79
C THR A 60 8.89 -4.66 14.18
N LEU A 61 7.65 -4.43 14.59
CA LEU A 61 7.31 -3.83 15.89
C LEU A 61 6.92 -4.88 16.96
N HIS A 62 7.19 -6.16 16.68
CA HIS A 62 6.95 -7.27 17.63
C HIS A 62 5.52 -7.30 18.20
N GLY A 63 4.53 -6.85 17.41
CA GLY A 63 3.14 -6.71 17.84
C GLY A 63 2.86 -5.51 18.75
N HIS A 64 3.83 -4.65 19.01
CA HIS A 64 3.70 -3.51 19.91
C HIS A 64 3.29 -2.22 19.17
N ALA A 65 2.33 -2.31 18.23
CA ALA A 65 1.73 -1.17 17.54
C ALA A 65 0.24 -1.40 17.30
N ALA A 66 -0.54 -0.33 17.26
CA ALA A 66 -1.93 -0.38 16.84
C ALA A 66 -2.01 -0.16 15.32
N ILE A 67 -2.23 -1.23 14.55
CA ILE A 67 -2.22 -1.20 13.09
C ILE A 67 -3.63 -1.38 12.56
N ILE A 68 -4.03 -0.48 11.65
CA ILE A 68 -5.28 -0.56 10.90
C ILE A 68 -4.93 -0.63 9.41
N GLY A 69 -5.39 -1.67 8.74
CA GLY A 69 -5.37 -1.78 7.29
C GLY A 69 -6.75 -1.47 6.71
N GLY A 70 -6.81 -0.57 5.75
CA GLY A 70 -8.04 -0.20 5.06
C GLY A 70 -7.99 -0.48 3.56
N ASP A 71 -9.00 -1.14 3.03
CA ASP A 71 -9.14 -1.39 1.59
C ASP A 71 -10.62 -1.38 1.19
N VAL A 72 -10.90 -1.16 -0.09
CA VAL A 72 -12.27 -1.20 -0.63
C VAL A 72 -12.70 -2.62 -1.02
N SER A 73 -11.74 -3.53 -1.21
CA SER A 73 -12.00 -4.91 -1.61
C SER A 73 -12.26 -5.81 -0.41
N GLU A 74 -13.51 -6.18 -0.21
CA GLU A 74 -13.88 -7.13 0.87
C GLU A 74 -13.23 -8.51 0.67
N GLU A 75 -12.97 -8.93 -0.57
CA GLU A 75 -12.24 -10.18 -0.86
C GLU A 75 -10.82 -10.13 -0.27
N LEU A 76 -10.08 -9.03 -0.51
CA LEU A 76 -8.73 -8.84 0.01
C LEU A 76 -8.72 -8.68 1.54
N LEU A 77 -9.69 -7.94 2.09
CA LEU A 77 -9.85 -7.79 3.53
C LEU A 77 -10.19 -9.12 4.22
N HIS A 78 -11.00 -9.96 3.59
CA HIS A 78 -11.28 -11.30 4.10
C HIS A 78 -9.99 -12.14 4.16
N ALA A 79 -9.20 -12.15 3.08
CA ALA A 79 -7.91 -12.85 3.05
C ALA A 79 -6.96 -12.31 4.13
N ALA A 80 -6.90 -10.99 4.32
CA ALA A 80 -6.09 -10.36 5.36
C ALA A 80 -6.52 -10.77 6.78
N ARG A 81 -7.85 -10.84 7.05
CA ARG A 81 -8.38 -11.26 8.35
C ARG A 81 -8.08 -12.74 8.64
N GLU A 82 -8.19 -13.63 7.64
CA GLU A 82 -7.85 -15.05 7.82
C GLU A 82 -6.34 -15.22 8.10
N GLU A 83 -5.49 -14.51 7.37
CA GLU A 83 -4.05 -14.52 7.62
C GLU A 83 -3.70 -13.94 9.00
N ASN A 84 -4.41 -12.89 9.44
CA ASN A 84 -4.25 -12.29 10.77
C ASN A 84 -4.52 -13.31 11.89
N LYS A 85 -5.61 -14.09 11.75
CA LYS A 85 -5.92 -15.19 12.66
C LYS A 85 -4.84 -16.27 12.67
N ARG A 86 -4.38 -16.68 11.47
CA ARG A 86 -3.36 -17.71 11.31
C ARG A 86 -2.04 -17.31 11.97
N ARG A 87 -1.66 -16.03 11.90
CA ARG A 87 -0.45 -15.48 12.53
C ARG A 87 -0.62 -15.17 14.02
N GLY A 88 -1.83 -15.16 14.53
CA GLY A 88 -2.12 -14.68 15.88
C GLY A 88 -1.84 -13.18 16.07
N ALA A 89 -1.81 -12.42 15.00
CA ALA A 89 -1.58 -10.99 15.04
C ALA A 89 -2.84 -10.22 15.43
N GLN A 90 -2.69 -8.99 15.92
CA GLN A 90 -3.81 -8.15 16.38
C GLN A 90 -3.97 -6.90 15.52
N ILE A 91 -4.04 -7.10 14.20
CA ILE A 91 -4.25 -6.03 13.23
C ILE A 91 -5.74 -5.88 12.97
N THR A 92 -6.23 -4.65 12.90
CA THR A 92 -7.60 -4.35 12.49
C THR A 92 -7.67 -4.15 10.98
N PHE A 93 -8.59 -4.85 10.30
CA PHE A 93 -8.86 -4.67 8.87
C PHE A 93 -10.28 -4.16 8.66
N THR A 94 -10.44 -3.04 7.97
CA THR A 94 -11.72 -2.34 7.76
C THR A 94 -11.90 -1.90 6.31
N GLU A 95 -13.15 -1.79 5.88
CA GLU A 95 -13.46 -1.14 4.62
C GLU A 95 -13.04 0.33 4.66
N LEU A 96 -12.30 0.77 3.64
CA LEU A 96 -11.88 2.16 3.47
C LEU A 96 -11.79 2.48 1.98
N ASP A 97 -12.66 3.38 1.53
CA ASP A 97 -12.60 3.97 0.20
C ASP A 97 -11.81 5.29 0.28
N PHE A 98 -10.61 5.32 -0.25
CA PHE A 98 -9.75 6.51 -0.20
C PHE A 98 -10.24 7.67 -1.10
N ASN A 99 -11.30 7.46 -1.88
CA ASN A 99 -12.01 8.51 -2.62
C ASN A 99 -13.08 9.20 -1.77
N LYS A 100 -13.28 8.78 -0.52
CA LYS A 100 -14.23 9.33 0.44
C LYS A 100 -13.52 9.85 1.69
N PRO A 101 -14.18 10.72 2.48
CA PRO A 101 -13.65 11.13 3.79
C PRO A 101 -13.42 9.91 4.69
N PHE A 102 -12.25 9.86 5.34
CA PHE A 102 -11.93 8.76 6.26
C PHE A 102 -12.71 8.91 7.57
N SER A 103 -13.27 7.80 8.06
CA SER A 103 -14.01 7.73 9.32
C SER A 103 -13.10 7.77 10.56
N PHE A 104 -11.93 8.38 10.46
CA PHE A 104 -10.99 8.56 11.57
C PHE A 104 -10.92 10.02 11.99
N GLU A 105 -10.62 10.23 13.27
CA GLU A 105 -10.40 11.55 13.82
C GLU A 105 -9.16 12.21 13.22
N LYS A 106 -9.13 13.53 13.23
CA LYS A 106 -7.96 14.32 12.92
C LYS A 106 -6.82 14.02 13.90
N ASP A 107 -5.57 14.07 13.44
CA ASP A 107 -4.38 13.97 14.29
C ASP A 107 -4.31 12.65 15.10
N PHE A 108 -4.73 11.52 14.51
CA PHE A 108 -4.87 10.25 15.23
C PHE A 108 -3.69 9.30 15.03
N PHE A 109 -3.11 9.22 13.81
CA PHE A 109 -2.06 8.27 13.46
C PHE A 109 -0.66 8.87 13.52
N ASP A 110 0.32 8.06 13.90
CA ASP A 110 1.74 8.42 13.90
C ASP A 110 2.38 8.18 12.52
N LEU A 111 1.86 7.17 11.79
CA LEU A 111 2.23 6.84 10.42
C LEU A 111 0.96 6.57 9.60
N VAL A 112 0.89 7.15 8.40
CA VAL A 112 -0.09 6.80 7.38
C VAL A 112 0.66 6.37 6.13
N SER A 113 0.47 5.13 5.70
CA SER A 113 1.07 4.58 4.48
C SER A 113 0.02 4.35 3.38
N CYS A 114 0.48 4.39 2.13
CA CYS A 114 -0.29 3.96 0.96
C CYS A 114 0.70 3.38 -0.07
N CYS A 115 0.90 2.07 0.00
CA CYS A 115 1.91 1.38 -0.79
C CYS A 115 1.29 0.77 -2.04
N PHE A 116 1.76 1.20 -3.23
CA PHE A 116 1.30 0.72 -4.54
C PHE A 116 -0.22 0.83 -4.78
N ALA A 117 -0.90 1.80 -4.14
CA ALA A 117 -2.35 1.97 -4.25
C ALA A 117 -2.79 3.39 -4.65
N ILE A 118 -2.07 4.44 -4.26
CA ILE A 118 -2.53 5.84 -4.41
C ILE A 118 -2.85 6.25 -5.86
N TYR A 119 -2.23 5.63 -6.84
CA TYR A 119 -2.46 5.93 -8.27
C TYR A 119 -3.81 5.40 -8.79
N TYR A 120 -4.55 4.64 -7.98
CA TYR A 120 -5.94 4.27 -8.27
C TYR A 120 -6.95 5.32 -7.77
N ALA A 121 -6.51 6.35 -7.04
CA ALA A 121 -7.39 7.40 -6.54
C ALA A 121 -7.98 8.24 -7.70
N GLU A 122 -9.28 8.50 -7.67
CA GLU A 122 -9.96 9.40 -8.61
C GLU A 122 -9.44 10.84 -8.46
N ASN A 123 -9.10 11.23 -7.23
CA ASN A 123 -8.50 12.52 -6.88
C ASN A 123 -7.38 12.34 -5.85
N ILE A 124 -6.16 12.17 -6.34
CA ILE A 124 -4.97 11.97 -5.49
C ILE A 124 -4.79 13.11 -4.47
N THR A 125 -5.09 14.35 -4.88
CA THR A 125 -4.98 15.51 -3.98
C THR A 125 -5.95 15.40 -2.80
N PHE A 126 -7.17 14.95 -3.04
CA PHE A 126 -8.14 14.70 -1.97
C PHE A 126 -7.66 13.58 -1.04
N THR A 127 -7.23 12.46 -1.61
CA THR A 127 -6.72 11.32 -0.83
C THR A 127 -5.54 11.72 0.07
N ILE A 128 -4.56 12.45 -0.49
CA ILE A 128 -3.42 12.95 0.31
C ILE A 128 -3.87 13.89 1.42
N LYS A 129 -4.86 14.77 1.16
CA LYS A 129 -5.40 15.65 2.20
C LYS A 129 -6.07 14.88 3.34
N GLU A 130 -6.82 13.82 3.04
CA GLU A 130 -7.42 12.96 4.05
C GLU A 130 -6.37 12.18 4.84
N MET A 131 -5.37 11.61 4.16
CA MET A 131 -4.23 10.98 4.84
C MET A 131 -3.51 11.96 5.77
N HIS A 132 -3.28 13.19 5.32
CA HIS A 132 -2.66 14.24 6.14
C HIS A 132 -3.56 14.67 7.30
N ARG A 133 -4.88 14.75 7.09
CA ARG A 133 -5.84 15.15 8.14
C ARG A 133 -5.82 14.19 9.34
N VAL A 134 -5.75 12.90 9.07
CA VAL A 134 -5.73 11.87 10.14
C VAL A 134 -4.35 11.65 10.74
N LEU A 135 -3.31 12.23 10.15
CA LEU A 135 -1.93 12.14 10.62
C LEU A 135 -1.68 13.19 11.70
N LYS A 136 -1.04 12.79 12.80
CA LYS A 136 -0.62 13.70 13.88
C LYS A 136 0.38 14.75 13.39
N PRO A 137 0.44 15.92 13.99
CA PRO A 137 1.56 16.85 13.82
C PRO A 137 2.91 16.13 14.10
N GLY A 138 3.83 16.18 13.14
CA GLY A 138 5.11 15.46 13.23
C GLY A 138 5.03 13.97 12.88
N GLY A 139 3.87 13.46 12.53
CA GLY A 139 3.71 12.10 11.98
C GLY A 139 4.25 11.97 10.57
N HIS A 140 4.35 10.75 10.08
CA HIS A 140 4.95 10.43 8.79
C HIS A 140 3.91 9.95 7.79
N LEU A 141 3.91 10.53 6.59
CA LEU A 141 3.14 10.07 5.45
C LEU A 141 4.10 9.36 4.48
N PHE A 142 3.81 8.13 4.13
CA PHE A 142 4.64 7.30 3.27
C PHE A 142 3.83 6.75 2.10
N THR A 143 4.31 6.98 0.89
CA THR A 143 3.69 6.39 -0.31
C THR A 143 4.75 5.79 -1.21
N THR A 144 4.43 4.68 -1.85
CA THR A 144 5.25 4.08 -2.91
C THR A 144 4.40 3.81 -4.13
N GLY A 145 5.03 3.79 -5.29
CA GLY A 145 4.36 3.51 -6.56
C GLY A 145 5.34 3.37 -7.71
N PRO A 146 4.85 2.93 -8.87
CA PRO A 146 5.67 2.86 -10.08
C PRO A 146 6.07 4.26 -10.53
N MET A 147 7.35 4.42 -10.88
CA MET A 147 7.85 5.64 -11.50
C MET A 147 7.76 5.54 -13.03
N PRO A 148 7.72 6.66 -13.78
CA PRO A 148 7.69 6.65 -15.24
C PRO A 148 8.83 5.82 -15.86
N GLU A 149 10.00 5.83 -15.23
CA GLU A 149 11.18 5.12 -15.69
C GLU A 149 11.13 3.60 -15.44
N ASN A 150 10.21 3.13 -14.60
CA ASN A 150 10.15 1.72 -14.17
C ASN A 150 9.97 0.73 -15.33
N LYS A 151 9.37 1.16 -16.44
CA LYS A 151 9.15 0.35 -17.64
C LYS A 151 9.92 0.87 -18.85
N LYS A 152 10.87 1.78 -18.69
CA LYS A 152 11.57 2.46 -19.77
C LYS A 152 12.18 1.45 -20.78
N VAL A 153 12.95 0.51 -20.31
CA VAL A 153 13.58 -0.53 -21.17
C VAL A 153 12.53 -1.35 -21.92
N PHE A 154 11.41 -1.68 -21.28
CA PHE A 154 10.32 -2.41 -21.93
C PHE A 154 9.68 -1.58 -23.04
N TYR A 155 9.45 -0.30 -22.82
CA TYR A 155 8.91 0.60 -23.84
C TYR A 155 9.90 0.82 -24.99
N GLU A 156 11.20 0.91 -24.71
CA GLU A 156 12.25 1.02 -25.71
C GLU A 156 12.28 -0.23 -26.61
N ILE A 157 12.24 -1.43 -26.04
CA ILE A 157 12.19 -2.70 -26.80
C ILE A 157 10.93 -2.75 -27.68
N ILE A 158 9.76 -2.40 -27.16
CA ILE A 158 8.53 -2.40 -27.99
C ILE A 158 8.62 -1.37 -29.11
N GLN A 159 9.13 -0.18 -28.82
CA GLN A 159 9.30 0.86 -29.86
C GLN A 159 10.26 0.38 -30.95
N GLU A 160 11.36 -0.26 -30.56
CA GLU A 160 12.33 -0.81 -31.49
C GLU A 160 11.74 -1.93 -32.36
N ALA A 161 10.97 -2.83 -31.73
CA ALA A 161 10.33 -3.96 -32.43
C ALA A 161 9.14 -3.56 -33.32
N THR A 162 8.39 -2.51 -32.95
CA THR A 162 7.13 -2.17 -33.63
C THR A 162 7.16 -0.83 -34.39
N GLY A 163 8.19 -0.01 -34.19
CA GLY A 163 8.28 1.34 -34.72
C GLY A 163 7.27 2.33 -34.13
N LYS A 164 6.48 1.90 -33.11
CA LYS A 164 5.44 2.74 -32.46
C LYS A 164 5.94 3.29 -31.14
N LYS A 165 5.89 4.61 -30.98
CA LYS A 165 6.17 5.26 -29.68
C LYS A 165 5.01 4.98 -28.72
N ILE A 166 5.31 4.30 -27.61
CA ILE A 166 4.35 4.08 -26.54
C ILE A 166 4.55 5.19 -25.51
N PRO A 167 3.51 5.93 -25.15
CA PRO A 167 3.61 6.93 -24.08
C PRO A 167 3.92 6.24 -22.74
N PRO A 168 4.71 6.88 -21.88
CA PRO A 168 5.04 6.38 -20.53
C PRO A 168 3.83 6.25 -19.62
#